data_3648f8fbbaa2222114cba7536115d55e
#
_entry.id   3648f8fbbaa2222114cba7536115d55e
#
_cell.length_a   1.000
_cell.length_b   1.000
_cell.length_c   1.000
_cell.angle_alpha   90.00
_cell.angle_beta   90.00
_cell.angle_gamma   90.00
#
_symmetry.space_group_name_H-M   'P 1'
#
loop_
_entity.id
_entity.type
_entity.pdbx_description
1 polymer ?
#
loop_
_entity_poly.entity_id
_entity_poly.type
_entity_poly.pdbx_seq_one_letter_code
_entity_poly.pdbx_strand_id
1 'polypeptide(L)'
;MANSIDDEQDKADVGEKIDKLNNEKEDLDQIGSLSSEESNKTPEAVKNEANNDGASVKRKRPIIIVCAVAVLLVALFGIANAAGLFHQHDWAKATCTKPKTCKECGATEGSKLGHDYVETDEAPTCTEAGKKVYTCGRCGKSYSKDSGEPATGHTPGSWKLSDDGKQLTQRCAKCNAVLEVKALTREQLDLELASQKMTVDSVYKEDSGSGYKALYPDNIEVVVTNHSNKIVRNADVIVCAWDEGGLPVTVGVQFSARASAPTLSMEDINIGPNETYNCSEHQVGWPIDSNYTDRMVQFKACVSSVTYSDGTTWTNPYAKAWLNLYKDKNL
;
A
#
# COMPACT_ATOMS: atom_id res chain seq x y z
N MET A 1 16.91 39.60 -10.75
CA MET A 1 16.87 39.81 -9.30
C MET A 1 15.44 40.02 -8.89
N ALA A 2 14.73 38.95 -8.66
CA ALA A 2 13.45 38.87 -7.92
C ALA A 2 12.96 37.43 -8.02
N ASN A 3 13.09 36.66 -6.95
CA ASN A 3 12.32 35.46 -6.59
C ASN A 3 13.12 34.66 -5.55
N SER A 4 13.15 35.17 -4.31
CA SER A 4 13.65 34.39 -3.17
C SER A 4 13.00 34.83 -1.85
N ILE A 5 11.74 35.26 -1.87
CA ILE A 5 11.03 35.73 -0.65
C ILE A 5 9.83 34.81 -0.30
N ASP A 6 9.31 34.02 -1.25
CA ASP A 6 8.10 33.20 -1.00
C ASP A 6 8.38 31.81 -0.40
N ASP A 7 9.64 31.36 -0.36
CA ASP A 7 10.00 30.01 0.12
C ASP A 7 10.31 29.93 1.64
N GLU A 8 10.45 31.07 2.32
CA GLU A 8 10.66 31.12 3.78
C GLU A 8 9.36 31.25 4.58
N GLN A 9 8.28 31.73 3.98
CA GLN A 9 6.99 31.92 4.66
C GLN A 9 6.21 30.60 4.83
N ASP A 10 6.32 29.68 3.85
CA ASP A 10 5.67 28.36 3.92
C ASP A 10 6.33 27.41 4.93
N LYS A 11 7.63 27.57 5.22
CA LYS A 11 8.32 26.77 6.26
C LYS A 11 7.99 27.19 7.67
N ALA A 12 7.63 28.44 7.90
CA ALA A 12 7.23 28.94 9.22
C ALA A 12 5.83 28.49 9.63
N ASP A 13 4.89 28.38 8.68
CA ASP A 13 3.50 27.96 8.96
C ASP A 13 3.36 26.44 9.25
N VAL A 14 4.25 25.63 8.70
CA VAL A 14 4.30 24.17 8.99
C VAL A 14 4.92 23.91 10.37
N GLY A 15 5.89 24.69 10.81
CA GLY A 15 6.50 24.57 12.15
C GLY A 15 5.50 24.88 13.28
N GLU A 16 4.69 25.91 13.13
CA GLU A 16 3.71 26.33 14.16
C GLU A 16 2.54 25.33 14.31
N LYS A 17 2.18 24.61 13.25
CA LYS A 17 1.17 23.53 13.32
C LYS A 17 1.67 22.26 14.02
N ILE A 18 2.97 21.95 13.92
CA ILE A 18 3.56 20.80 14.57
C ILE A 18 3.69 21.02 16.08
N ASP A 19 4.04 22.25 16.51
CA ASP A 19 4.15 22.57 17.93
C ASP A 19 2.78 22.61 18.65
N LYS A 20 1.69 22.97 17.95
CA LYS A 20 0.33 22.89 18.52
C LYS A 20 -0.17 21.45 18.71
N LEU A 21 0.22 20.53 17.83
CA LEU A 21 -0.14 19.10 17.95
C LEU A 21 0.65 18.37 19.06
N ASN A 22 1.84 18.84 19.39
CA ASN A 22 2.66 18.26 20.46
C ASN A 22 2.21 18.74 21.86
N ASN A 23 1.68 19.98 21.99
CA ASN A 23 1.15 20.50 23.25
C ASN A 23 -0.20 19.88 23.65
N GLU A 24 -1.03 19.44 22.69
CA GLU A 24 -2.28 18.73 23.02
C GLU A 24 -2.06 17.28 23.49
N LYS A 25 -0.86 16.72 23.29
CA LYS A 25 -0.52 15.38 23.72
C LYS A 25 0.00 15.31 25.16
N GLU A 26 0.56 16.38 25.69
CA GLU A 26 1.04 16.44 27.08
C GLU A 26 -0.08 16.64 28.10
N ASP A 27 -1.24 17.20 27.71
CA ASP A 27 -2.39 17.40 28.61
C ASP A 27 -3.23 16.14 28.86
N LEU A 28 -3.03 15.06 28.10
CA LEU A 28 -3.75 13.79 28.26
C LEU A 28 -3.08 12.79 29.19
N ASP A 29 -1.80 12.98 29.53
CA ASP A 29 -1.05 12.07 30.40
C ASP A 29 -1.13 12.46 31.91
N GLN A 30 -1.73 13.59 32.27
CA GLN A 30 -1.83 14.04 33.68
C GLN A 30 -3.13 13.64 34.43
N ILE A 31 -4.05 12.91 33.81
CA ILE A 31 -5.32 12.50 34.46
C ILE A 31 -5.28 11.08 35.02
N GLY A 32 -4.16 10.35 34.89
CA GLY A 32 -4.05 8.93 35.25
C GLY A 32 -3.45 8.58 36.63
N SER A 33 -3.09 9.55 37.48
CA SER A 33 -2.38 9.25 38.74
C SER A 33 -2.96 9.92 39.99
N LEU A 34 -4.20 9.60 40.35
CA LEU A 34 -4.73 9.92 41.67
C LEU A 34 -5.76 8.85 42.09
N SER A 35 -5.34 7.86 42.81
CA SER A 35 -6.07 7.22 43.92
C SER A 35 -5.47 5.86 44.30
N SER A 36 -4.64 5.84 45.34
CA SER A 36 -4.55 4.72 46.29
C SER A 36 -3.52 5.04 47.39
N GLU A 37 -3.95 5.76 48.39
CA GLU A 37 -3.33 5.71 49.71
C GLU A 37 -4.40 5.96 50.76
N GLU A 38 -4.24 5.23 51.87
CA GLU A 38 -4.94 5.23 53.18
C GLU A 38 -5.90 4.06 53.37
N SER A 39 -5.86 3.32 54.41
CA SER A 39 -5.21 3.50 55.70
C SER A 39 -5.22 2.19 56.46
N ASN A 40 -4.11 1.89 57.09
CA ASN A 40 -3.91 0.84 58.07
C ASN A 40 -4.08 1.48 59.48
N LYS A 41 -5.11 1.14 60.23
CA LYS A 41 -5.16 1.42 61.65
C LYS A 41 -5.92 0.33 62.42
N THR A 42 -5.13 -0.43 63.17
CA THR A 42 -5.52 -1.26 64.32
C THR A 42 -5.91 -0.34 65.48
N PRO A 43 -6.89 -0.69 66.29
CA PRO A 43 -6.98 -0.22 67.68
C PRO A 43 -6.70 -1.35 68.66
N GLU A 44 -5.84 -1.00 69.60
CA GLU A 44 -5.46 -1.73 70.77
C GLU A 44 -6.57 -1.98 71.77
N ALA A 45 -6.31 -3.01 72.56
CA ALA A 45 -7.05 -3.48 73.70
C ALA A 45 -7.19 -2.43 74.84
N VAL A 46 -8.35 -2.37 75.43
CA VAL A 46 -8.51 -1.83 76.80
C VAL A 46 -9.13 -2.89 77.70
N LYS A 47 -8.32 -3.32 78.65
CA LYS A 47 -8.71 -4.02 79.86
C LYS A 47 -9.51 -3.09 80.76
N ASN A 48 -10.55 -3.56 81.39
CA ASN A 48 -10.83 -3.22 82.77
C ASN A 48 -11.58 -4.29 83.53
N GLU A 49 -11.15 -4.43 84.72
CA GLU A 49 -11.42 -5.45 85.73
C GLU A 49 -12.73 -5.23 86.48
N ALA A 50 -13.22 -6.36 86.97
CA ALA A 50 -13.81 -6.67 88.25
C ALA A 50 -14.93 -5.81 88.89
N ASN A 51 -16.02 -6.43 89.22
CA ASN A 51 -16.27 -6.79 90.62
C ASN A 51 -17.48 -7.71 90.81
N ASN A 52 -17.26 -8.56 91.70
CA ASN A 52 -18.02 -9.52 92.49
C ASN A 52 -19.26 -8.93 93.15
N ASP A 53 -20.40 -9.66 93.14
CA ASP A 53 -21.02 -10.01 94.34
C ASP A 53 -22.17 -11.01 94.11
N GLY A 54 -22.20 -11.98 95.02
CA GLY A 54 -23.03 -13.15 94.98
C GLY A 54 -24.51 -12.96 95.37
N ALA A 55 -25.33 -13.89 94.96
CA ALA A 55 -26.39 -14.44 95.76
C ALA A 55 -26.95 -15.71 95.11
N SER A 56 -26.87 -16.77 95.87
CA SER A 56 -27.57 -18.04 95.74
C SER A 56 -29.09 -17.87 95.48
N VAL A 57 -29.67 -18.70 94.52
CA VAL A 57 -30.96 -19.37 94.68
C VAL A 57 -31.14 -20.47 93.63
N LYS A 58 -31.23 -21.72 94.13
CA LYS A 58 -32.03 -22.91 93.80
C LYS A 58 -32.34 -23.31 92.36
N ARG A 59 -31.80 -24.47 92.07
CA ARG A 59 -32.27 -25.49 91.13
C ARG A 59 -33.73 -25.43 90.75
N LYS A 60 -34.01 -25.36 89.47
CA LYS A 60 -35.03 -26.15 88.76
C LYS A 60 -34.88 -26.08 87.26
N ARG A 61 -34.81 -27.27 86.64
CA ARG A 61 -35.14 -27.70 85.26
C ARG A 61 -33.99 -27.80 84.26
N PRO A 62 -33.50 -29.02 84.07
CA PRO A 62 -32.62 -29.35 82.95
C PRO A 62 -33.30 -29.31 81.56
N ILE A 63 -34.64 -29.38 81.50
CA ILE A 63 -35.37 -29.40 80.22
C ILE A 63 -35.33 -28.07 79.47
N ILE A 64 -35.41 -26.95 80.17
CA ILE A 64 -35.39 -25.62 79.52
C ILE A 64 -33.99 -25.33 78.89
N ILE A 65 -32.91 -25.78 79.50
CA ILE A 65 -31.54 -25.62 78.98
C ILE A 65 -31.34 -26.46 77.72
N VAL A 66 -31.86 -27.71 77.73
CA VAL A 66 -31.77 -28.57 76.54
C VAL A 66 -32.61 -28.03 75.39
N CYS A 67 -33.79 -27.49 75.63
CA CYS A 67 -34.56 -26.83 74.56
C CYS A 67 -33.98 -25.54 74.09
N ALA A 68 -33.39 -24.73 75.00
CA ALA A 68 -32.67 -23.49 74.60
C ALA A 68 -31.41 -23.79 73.79
N VAL A 69 -30.62 -24.79 74.19
CA VAL A 69 -29.47 -25.24 73.39
C VAL A 69 -29.87 -25.82 72.06
N ALA A 70 -30.96 -26.59 71.98
CA ALA A 70 -31.45 -27.10 70.68
C ALA A 70 -31.92 -25.98 69.76
N VAL A 71 -32.65 -24.98 70.27
CA VAL A 71 -33.05 -23.80 69.50
C VAL A 71 -31.87 -22.99 69.05
N LEU A 72 -30.85 -22.82 69.91
CA LEU A 72 -29.63 -22.12 69.57
C LEU A 72 -28.84 -22.87 68.50
N LEU A 73 -28.71 -24.17 68.57
CA LEU A 73 -28.10 -25.01 67.55
C LEU A 73 -28.81 -24.96 66.22
N VAL A 74 -30.18 -24.99 66.25
CA VAL A 74 -30.98 -24.84 65.01
C VAL A 74 -30.86 -23.45 64.42
N ALA A 75 -30.80 -22.40 65.26
CA ALA A 75 -30.57 -21.03 64.81
C ALA A 75 -29.15 -20.85 64.25
N LEU A 76 -28.15 -21.41 64.92
CA LEU A 76 -26.76 -21.40 64.43
C LEU A 76 -26.63 -22.20 63.11
N PHE A 77 -27.29 -23.33 62.98
CA PHE A 77 -27.33 -24.14 61.76
C PHE A 77 -28.09 -23.41 60.65
N GLY A 78 -29.20 -22.72 60.98
CA GLY A 78 -29.90 -21.84 60.04
C GLY A 78 -29.09 -20.66 59.56
N ILE A 79 -28.36 -20.00 60.49
CA ILE A 79 -27.46 -18.89 60.15
C ILE A 79 -26.28 -19.38 59.29
N ALA A 80 -25.67 -20.54 59.67
CA ALA A 80 -24.62 -21.15 58.90
C ALA A 80 -25.02 -21.57 57.51
N ASN A 81 -26.28 -22.06 57.37
CA ASN A 81 -26.83 -22.41 56.06
C ASN A 81 -27.21 -21.18 55.24
N ALA A 82 -27.78 -20.15 55.88
CA ALA A 82 -28.06 -18.86 55.24
C ALA A 82 -26.78 -18.10 54.83
N ALA A 83 -25.70 -18.28 55.60
CA ALA A 83 -24.37 -17.75 55.27
C ALA A 83 -23.61 -18.59 54.22
N GLY A 84 -24.23 -19.66 53.70
CA GLY A 84 -23.62 -20.48 52.67
C GLY A 84 -22.47 -21.38 53.13
N LEU A 85 -22.31 -21.60 54.46
CA LEU A 85 -21.23 -22.38 55.03
C LEU A 85 -21.32 -23.89 54.76
N PHE A 86 -22.50 -24.39 54.37
CA PHE A 86 -22.76 -25.80 54.10
C PHE A 86 -23.20 -26.10 52.67
N HIS A 87 -23.21 -25.11 51.75
CA HIS A 87 -23.56 -25.42 50.38
C HIS A 87 -22.38 -26.09 49.63
N GLN A 88 -22.72 -26.98 48.76
CA GLN A 88 -21.73 -27.60 47.88
C GLN A 88 -21.32 -26.58 46.81
N HIS A 89 -20.06 -26.15 46.83
CA HIS A 89 -19.58 -25.14 45.90
C HIS A 89 -19.55 -25.66 44.47
N ASP A 90 -20.21 -24.93 43.53
CA ASP A 90 -20.05 -25.11 42.09
C ASP A 90 -18.94 -24.15 41.61
N TRP A 91 -17.77 -24.72 41.39
CA TRP A 91 -16.59 -23.96 41.08
C TRP A 91 -16.43 -23.67 39.58
N ALA A 92 -16.43 -22.40 39.20
CA ALA A 92 -15.89 -21.97 37.94
C ALA A 92 -14.36 -22.13 37.94
N LYS A 93 -13.81 -22.61 36.85
CA LYS A 93 -12.36 -22.81 36.69
C LYS A 93 -11.60 -21.49 36.84
N ALA A 94 -10.41 -21.53 37.44
CA ALA A 94 -9.52 -20.38 37.48
C ALA A 94 -9.18 -19.91 36.07
N THR A 95 -9.09 -18.60 35.90
CA THR A 95 -8.65 -17.95 34.65
C THR A 95 -7.29 -17.26 34.83
N CYS A 96 -6.77 -16.67 33.78
CA CYS A 96 -5.53 -15.90 33.89
C CYS A 96 -5.60 -14.77 34.92
N THR A 97 -6.79 -14.21 35.16
CA THR A 97 -6.97 -13.01 36.01
C THR A 97 -7.78 -13.26 37.25
N LYS A 98 -8.52 -14.37 37.35
CA LYS A 98 -9.41 -14.71 38.48
C LYS A 98 -9.06 -16.09 39.04
N PRO A 99 -9.06 -16.27 40.36
CA PRO A 99 -8.95 -17.58 40.99
C PRO A 99 -10.22 -18.43 40.69
N LYS A 100 -10.19 -19.69 41.05
CA LYS A 100 -11.37 -20.56 41.04
C LYS A 100 -12.43 -19.91 41.94
N THR A 101 -13.61 -19.67 41.40
CA THR A 101 -14.66 -18.88 42.07
C THR A 101 -15.97 -19.67 42.06
N CYS A 102 -16.61 -19.76 43.24
CA CYS A 102 -17.94 -20.38 43.33
C CYS A 102 -18.96 -19.52 42.57
N LYS A 103 -19.75 -20.13 41.71
CA LYS A 103 -20.73 -19.45 40.88
C LYS A 103 -21.91 -18.87 41.68
N GLU A 104 -22.19 -19.46 42.84
CA GLU A 104 -23.34 -19.08 43.65
C GLU A 104 -22.98 -18.08 44.77
N CYS A 105 -21.92 -18.34 45.56
CA CYS A 105 -21.60 -17.52 46.71
C CYS A 105 -20.39 -16.57 46.47
N GLY A 106 -19.67 -16.68 45.34
CA GLY A 106 -18.53 -15.85 45.04
C GLY A 106 -17.26 -16.17 45.83
N ALA A 107 -17.30 -17.23 46.72
CA ALA A 107 -16.10 -17.68 47.45
C ALA A 107 -14.98 -18.03 46.44
N THR A 108 -13.73 -17.76 46.80
CA THR A 108 -12.58 -18.04 45.94
C THR A 108 -11.68 -19.09 46.58
N GLU A 109 -11.08 -19.95 45.74
CA GLU A 109 -10.14 -21.00 46.15
C GLU A 109 -8.89 -20.96 45.25
N GLY A 110 -7.72 -21.02 45.85
CA GLY A 110 -6.46 -21.00 45.15
C GLY A 110 -6.09 -19.60 44.61
N SER A 111 -5.25 -19.56 43.61
CA SER A 111 -4.76 -18.32 42.97
C SER A 111 -5.16 -18.29 41.49
N LYS A 112 -5.15 -17.08 40.91
CA LYS A 112 -5.27 -16.90 39.46
C LYS A 112 -4.15 -17.62 38.72
N LEU A 113 -4.43 -18.15 37.52
CA LEU A 113 -3.45 -18.92 36.73
C LEU A 113 -2.28 -18.06 36.21
N GLY A 114 -2.47 -16.74 36.17
CA GLY A 114 -1.52 -15.85 35.50
C GLY A 114 -1.59 -16.00 33.97
N HIS A 115 -0.83 -15.16 33.25
CA HIS A 115 -0.69 -15.29 31.82
C HIS A 115 0.52 -16.15 31.48
N ASP A 116 0.38 -16.97 30.46
CA ASP A 116 1.42 -17.81 29.88
C ASP A 116 1.71 -17.25 28.48
N TYR A 117 2.67 -16.32 28.43
CA TYR A 117 2.97 -15.60 27.19
C TYR A 117 3.96 -16.36 26.35
N VAL A 118 3.58 -16.56 25.08
CA VAL A 118 4.44 -17.05 24.01
C VAL A 118 4.93 -15.83 23.24
N GLU A 119 6.22 -15.72 23.04
CA GLU A 119 6.88 -14.66 22.28
C GLU A 119 6.91 -15.04 20.80
N THR A 120 6.57 -14.10 19.93
CA THR A 120 6.72 -14.19 18.47
C THR A 120 7.34 -12.90 17.96
N ASP A 121 8.28 -12.99 17.02
CA ASP A 121 8.92 -11.83 16.40
C ASP A 121 8.15 -11.41 15.16
N GLU A 122 7.80 -10.13 15.08
CA GLU A 122 7.33 -9.46 13.88
C GLU A 122 8.48 -8.64 13.29
N ALA A 123 8.95 -9.05 12.10
CA ALA A 123 10.03 -8.37 11.41
C ALA A 123 9.65 -6.91 11.06
N PRO A 124 10.64 -5.99 11.01
CA PRO A 124 10.39 -4.61 10.63
C PRO A 124 9.92 -4.51 9.17
N THR A 125 9.02 -3.58 8.93
CA THR A 125 8.56 -3.20 7.58
C THR A 125 9.35 -2.00 7.04
N CYS A 126 8.98 -1.49 5.89
CA CYS A 126 9.61 -0.28 5.37
C CYS A 126 9.39 0.95 6.26
N THR A 127 8.28 1.01 6.99
CA THR A 127 7.85 2.19 7.76
C THR A 127 7.72 1.94 9.26
N GLU A 128 7.64 0.68 9.68
CA GLU A 128 7.48 0.31 11.08
C GLU A 128 8.67 -0.49 11.58
N ALA A 129 9.10 -0.19 12.80
CA ALA A 129 10.10 -0.97 13.51
C ALA A 129 9.58 -2.37 13.84
N GLY A 130 10.47 -3.32 13.96
CA GLY A 130 10.17 -4.69 14.38
C GLY A 130 9.59 -4.73 15.79
N LYS A 131 8.73 -5.71 16.06
CA LYS A 131 8.05 -5.87 17.35
C LYS A 131 8.17 -7.31 17.85
N LYS A 132 8.32 -7.44 19.17
CA LYS A 132 8.13 -8.70 19.88
C LYS A 132 6.71 -8.77 20.40
N VAL A 133 5.92 -9.70 19.92
CA VAL A 133 4.53 -9.90 20.30
C VAL A 133 4.42 -11.03 21.31
N TYR A 134 3.82 -10.75 22.46
CA TYR A 134 3.63 -11.69 23.55
C TYR A 134 2.14 -12.05 23.61
N THR A 135 1.77 -13.27 23.26
CA THR A 135 0.38 -13.72 23.26
C THR A 135 0.19 -14.82 24.29
N CYS A 136 -0.78 -14.62 25.21
CA CYS A 136 -1.12 -15.63 26.20
C CYS A 136 -1.84 -16.83 25.55
N GLY A 137 -1.25 -18.02 25.62
CA GLY A 137 -1.81 -19.25 25.06
C GLY A 137 -3.14 -19.69 25.71
N ARG A 138 -3.46 -19.18 26.93
CA ARG A 138 -4.68 -19.55 27.65
C ARG A 138 -5.87 -18.65 27.35
N CYS A 139 -5.66 -17.34 27.20
CA CYS A 139 -6.76 -16.39 27.06
C CYS A 139 -6.68 -15.48 25.84
N GLY A 140 -5.64 -15.61 25.03
CA GLY A 140 -5.45 -14.83 23.82
C GLY A 140 -5.04 -13.36 24.05
N LYS A 141 -4.91 -12.90 25.30
CA LYS A 141 -4.48 -11.53 25.58
C LYS A 141 -3.04 -11.33 25.10
N SER A 142 -2.82 -10.30 24.29
CA SER A 142 -1.51 -9.98 23.75
C SER A 142 -1.07 -8.55 24.11
N TYR A 143 0.22 -8.32 24.06
CA TYR A 143 0.85 -7.01 24.06
C TYR A 143 2.14 -7.09 23.22
N SER A 144 2.61 -5.96 22.73
CA SER A 144 3.85 -5.88 21.95
C SER A 144 4.89 -5.02 22.68
N LYS A 145 6.16 -5.29 22.39
CA LYS A 145 7.30 -4.47 22.73
C LYS A 145 8.12 -4.21 21.48
N ASP A 146 8.85 -3.12 21.45
CA ASP A 146 9.83 -2.84 20.42
C ASP A 146 10.90 -3.95 20.42
N SER A 147 11.25 -4.50 19.26
CA SER A 147 12.32 -5.48 19.11
C SER A 147 13.71 -4.84 19.13
N GLY A 148 13.81 -3.51 18.97
CA GLY A 148 15.04 -2.77 18.77
C GLY A 148 15.51 -2.75 17.30
N GLU A 149 14.82 -3.43 16.40
CA GLU A 149 15.12 -3.38 14.97
C GLU A 149 14.38 -2.20 14.32
N PRO A 150 15.09 -1.20 13.76
CA PRO A 150 14.46 -0.05 13.15
C PRO A 150 13.72 -0.43 11.86
N ALA A 151 12.77 0.42 11.42
CA ALA A 151 12.16 0.31 10.11
C ALA A 151 13.24 0.21 9.02
N THR A 152 13.02 -0.68 8.03
CA THR A 152 14.05 -0.97 7.00
C THR A 152 14.19 0.17 5.97
N GLY A 153 13.28 1.13 5.97
CA GLY A 153 13.20 2.15 4.95
C GLY A 153 12.72 1.61 3.60
N HIS A 154 12.48 2.51 2.66
CA HIS A 154 12.12 2.14 1.30
C HIS A 154 13.36 1.87 0.45
N THR A 155 13.31 0.82 -0.35
CA THR A 155 14.33 0.52 -1.37
C THR A 155 13.75 0.89 -2.74
N PRO A 156 14.30 1.89 -3.45
CA PRO A 156 13.82 2.26 -4.77
C PRO A 156 13.90 1.08 -5.76
N GLY A 157 12.81 0.81 -6.44
CA GLY A 157 12.76 -0.11 -7.58
C GLY A 157 13.05 0.61 -8.90
N SER A 158 12.89 -0.09 -10.02
CA SER A 158 13.01 0.49 -11.35
C SER A 158 11.85 1.44 -11.65
N TRP A 159 12.11 2.43 -12.50
CA TRP A 159 11.10 3.30 -13.06
C TRP A 159 10.14 2.49 -13.95
N LYS A 160 8.85 2.78 -13.87
CA LYS A 160 7.82 2.17 -14.71
C LYS A 160 6.93 3.24 -15.30
N LEU A 161 6.57 3.05 -16.57
CA LEU A 161 5.60 3.90 -17.24
C LEU A 161 4.21 3.70 -16.61
N SER A 162 3.47 4.80 -16.40
CA SER A 162 2.06 4.76 -16.00
C SER A 162 1.17 4.23 -17.13
N ASP A 163 0.03 3.65 -16.79
CA ASP A 163 -0.91 3.07 -17.75
C ASP A 163 -1.46 4.09 -18.77
N ASP A 164 -1.48 5.37 -18.41
CA ASP A 164 -1.86 6.46 -19.29
C ASP A 164 -0.72 6.94 -20.21
N GLY A 165 0.52 6.47 -19.99
CA GLY A 165 1.69 6.80 -20.78
C GLY A 165 2.23 8.23 -20.58
N LYS A 166 1.89 8.91 -19.48
CA LYS A 166 2.29 10.31 -19.26
C LYS A 166 3.39 10.50 -18.24
N GLN A 167 3.57 9.55 -17.34
CA GLN A 167 4.45 9.66 -16.19
C GLN A 167 5.29 8.41 -16.01
N LEU A 168 6.46 8.59 -15.42
CA LEU A 168 7.27 7.51 -14.87
C LEU A 168 7.07 7.48 -13.35
N THR A 169 6.86 6.30 -12.82
CA THR A 169 6.66 6.08 -11.38
C THR A 169 7.73 5.14 -10.86
N GLN A 170 8.42 5.56 -9.80
CA GLN A 170 9.32 4.70 -9.06
C GLN A 170 8.61 4.22 -7.78
N ARG A 171 8.61 2.92 -7.57
CA ARG A 171 7.99 2.30 -6.41
C ARG A 171 9.01 1.56 -5.56
N CYS A 172 8.72 1.43 -4.29
CA CYS A 172 9.52 0.60 -3.40
C CYS A 172 9.48 -0.85 -3.85
N ALA A 173 10.66 -1.47 -4.00
CA ALA A 173 10.80 -2.87 -4.40
C ALA A 173 10.22 -3.86 -3.37
N LYS A 174 10.10 -3.45 -2.09
CA LYS A 174 9.60 -4.29 -1.00
C LYS A 174 8.10 -4.14 -0.74
N CYS A 175 7.60 -2.90 -0.59
CA CYS A 175 6.21 -2.63 -0.18
C CYS A 175 5.34 -2.03 -1.29
N ASN A 176 5.92 -1.78 -2.48
CA ASN A 176 5.24 -1.19 -3.64
C ASN A 176 4.70 0.25 -3.42
N ALA A 177 5.06 0.92 -2.33
CA ALA A 177 4.71 2.33 -2.11
C ALA A 177 5.32 3.20 -3.22
N VAL A 178 4.59 4.22 -3.65
CA VAL A 178 5.10 5.20 -4.62
C VAL A 178 6.14 6.07 -3.90
N LEU A 179 7.34 6.13 -4.46
CA LEU A 179 8.44 6.93 -3.93
C LEU A 179 8.61 8.24 -4.70
N GLU A 180 8.52 8.16 -6.02
CA GLU A 180 8.69 9.30 -6.89
C GLU A 180 7.84 9.17 -8.13
N VAL A 181 7.35 10.30 -8.64
CA VAL A 181 6.61 10.41 -9.90
C VAL A 181 7.20 11.57 -10.67
N LYS A 182 7.50 11.37 -11.95
CA LYS A 182 7.96 12.43 -12.84
C LYS A 182 7.28 12.35 -14.19
N ALA A 183 7.09 13.50 -14.84
CA ALA A 183 6.58 13.53 -16.20
C ALA A 183 7.56 12.85 -17.16
N LEU A 184 7.04 12.11 -18.13
CA LEU A 184 7.85 11.55 -19.19
C LEU A 184 8.20 12.67 -20.19
N THR A 185 9.49 12.88 -20.46
CA THR A 185 9.96 13.83 -21.49
C THR A 185 10.20 13.12 -22.82
N ARG A 186 10.34 13.91 -23.91
CA ARG A 186 10.67 13.35 -25.24
C ARG A 186 12.02 12.65 -25.25
N GLU A 187 13.03 13.25 -24.60
CA GLU A 187 14.38 12.69 -24.50
C GLU A 187 14.41 11.36 -23.75
N GLN A 188 13.63 11.25 -22.66
CA GLN A 188 13.51 9.99 -21.92
C GLN A 188 12.78 8.92 -22.73
N LEU A 189 11.72 9.32 -23.47
CA LEU A 189 10.99 8.42 -24.35
C LEU A 189 11.89 7.91 -25.49
N ASP A 190 12.69 8.78 -26.12
CA ASP A 190 13.60 8.39 -27.19
C ASP A 190 14.63 7.35 -26.71
N LEU A 191 15.15 7.48 -25.49
CA LEU A 191 16.03 6.47 -24.88
C LEU A 191 15.33 5.12 -24.66
N GLU A 192 14.10 5.14 -24.20
CA GLU A 192 13.31 3.92 -24.00
C GLU A 192 12.94 3.25 -25.32
N LEU A 193 12.61 4.03 -26.36
CA LEU A 193 12.30 3.53 -27.68
C LEU A 193 13.51 2.87 -28.35
N ALA A 194 14.71 3.42 -28.17
CA ALA A 194 15.95 2.85 -28.69
C ALA A 194 16.26 1.45 -28.16
N SER A 195 15.69 1.06 -27.02
CA SER A 195 15.86 -0.25 -26.38
C SER A 195 14.77 -1.27 -26.71
N GLN A 196 13.79 -0.91 -27.57
CA GLN A 196 12.65 -1.77 -27.86
C GLN A 196 13.01 -2.89 -28.85
N LYS A 197 12.13 -3.89 -28.94
CA LYS A 197 12.32 -5.07 -29.82
C LYS A 197 12.36 -4.74 -31.30
N MET A 198 11.77 -3.63 -31.69
CA MET A 198 11.83 -3.09 -33.03
C MET A 198 11.84 -1.57 -32.95
N THR A 199 12.79 -0.94 -33.66
CA THR A 199 12.98 0.52 -33.68
C THR A 199 12.66 1.09 -35.04
N VAL A 200 12.30 2.38 -35.08
CA VAL A 200 12.33 3.18 -36.31
C VAL A 200 13.65 3.96 -36.28
N ASP A 201 14.52 3.69 -37.22
CA ASP A 201 15.82 4.35 -37.34
C ASP A 201 15.71 5.67 -38.09
N SER A 202 14.84 5.72 -39.11
CA SER A 202 14.48 6.94 -39.82
C SER A 202 13.07 6.87 -40.42
N VAL A 203 12.46 8.04 -40.62
CA VAL A 203 11.22 8.23 -41.37
C VAL A 203 11.36 9.48 -42.22
N TYR A 204 11.00 9.41 -43.47
CA TYR A 204 11.14 10.52 -44.40
C TYR A 204 10.12 10.46 -45.53
N LYS A 205 10.03 11.57 -46.26
CA LYS A 205 9.27 11.64 -47.53
C LYS A 205 10.24 11.41 -48.66
N GLU A 206 9.97 10.37 -49.49
CA GLU A 206 10.66 10.15 -50.73
C GLU A 206 9.91 10.86 -51.86
N ASP A 207 10.61 11.83 -52.46
CA ASP A 207 10.06 12.60 -53.61
C ASP A 207 10.11 11.78 -54.88
N SER A 208 8.97 11.55 -55.50
CA SER A 208 8.87 10.85 -56.78
C SER A 208 9.53 11.59 -57.95
N GLY A 209 9.95 12.85 -57.75
CA GLY A 209 10.49 13.71 -58.81
C GLY A 209 9.46 14.12 -59.87
N SER A 210 8.20 13.72 -59.75
CA SER A 210 7.13 14.01 -60.70
C SER A 210 6.32 15.25 -60.31
N GLY A 211 6.00 16.09 -61.26
CA GLY A 211 5.03 17.16 -61.12
C GLY A 211 3.57 16.68 -61.05
N TYR A 212 3.30 15.40 -61.35
CA TYR A 212 1.95 14.80 -61.35
C TYR A 212 1.79 13.89 -60.13
N LYS A 213 1.81 14.48 -58.92
CA LYS A 213 1.76 13.74 -57.64
C LYS A 213 0.53 12.84 -57.47
N ALA A 214 -0.55 13.12 -58.19
CA ALA A 214 -1.75 12.25 -58.19
C ALA A 214 -1.53 10.89 -58.86
N LEU A 215 -0.64 10.84 -59.89
CA LEU A 215 -0.31 9.60 -60.61
C LEU A 215 1.02 9.00 -60.11
N TYR A 216 1.95 9.84 -59.70
CA TYR A 216 3.25 9.45 -59.20
C TYR A 216 3.47 10.11 -57.84
N PRO A 217 2.83 9.55 -56.80
CA PRO A 217 2.86 10.15 -55.46
C PRO A 217 4.29 10.10 -54.83
N ASP A 218 4.54 11.03 -53.92
CA ASP A 218 5.62 10.87 -52.98
C ASP A 218 5.22 9.78 -51.97
N ASN A 219 6.18 9.15 -51.38
CA ASN A 219 5.96 8.10 -50.40
C ASN A 219 6.45 8.52 -48.98
N ILE A 220 5.77 8.05 -47.97
CA ILE A 220 6.34 7.95 -46.65
C ILE A 220 7.15 6.67 -46.59
N GLU A 221 8.43 6.79 -46.26
CA GLU A 221 9.35 5.67 -46.14
C GLU A 221 9.89 5.58 -44.71
N VAL A 222 10.11 4.37 -44.23
CA VAL A 222 10.72 4.11 -42.94
C VAL A 222 11.90 3.15 -43.07
N VAL A 223 12.89 3.34 -42.22
CA VAL A 223 13.93 2.34 -41.96
C VAL A 223 13.70 1.82 -40.55
N VAL A 224 13.64 0.50 -40.42
CA VAL A 224 13.37 -0.14 -39.13
C VAL A 224 14.38 -1.24 -38.84
N THR A 225 14.70 -1.45 -37.58
CA THR A 225 15.60 -2.55 -37.16
C THR A 225 14.90 -3.49 -36.17
N ASN A 226 15.02 -4.78 -36.44
CA ASN A 226 14.53 -5.85 -35.57
C ASN A 226 15.58 -6.24 -34.54
N HIS A 227 15.45 -5.84 -33.29
CA HIS A 227 16.33 -6.23 -32.19
C HIS A 227 15.88 -7.48 -31.45
N SER A 228 14.83 -8.14 -31.91
CA SER A 228 14.35 -9.38 -31.31
C SER A 228 15.13 -10.59 -31.87
N ASN A 229 14.99 -11.74 -31.21
CA ASN A 229 15.56 -13.01 -31.66
C ASN A 229 14.61 -13.82 -32.57
N LYS A 230 13.56 -13.17 -33.11
CA LYS A 230 12.53 -13.80 -33.96
C LYS A 230 12.44 -13.06 -35.29
N ILE A 231 11.97 -13.74 -36.33
CA ILE A 231 11.67 -13.11 -37.61
C ILE A 231 10.36 -12.30 -37.47
N VAL A 232 10.41 -11.01 -37.77
CA VAL A 232 9.23 -10.15 -37.85
C VAL A 232 8.57 -10.33 -39.19
N ARG A 233 7.33 -10.80 -39.20
CA ARG A 233 6.54 -10.97 -40.42
C ARG A 233 5.80 -9.70 -40.81
N ASN A 234 5.11 -9.07 -39.84
CA ASN A 234 4.38 -7.82 -40.06
C ASN A 234 4.72 -6.82 -38.96
N ALA A 235 4.65 -5.54 -39.26
CA ALA A 235 4.81 -4.47 -38.29
C ALA A 235 3.81 -3.35 -38.54
N ASP A 236 3.31 -2.75 -37.46
CA ASP A 236 2.49 -1.57 -37.47
C ASP A 236 3.29 -0.37 -36.99
N VAL A 237 3.32 0.70 -37.79
CA VAL A 237 4.07 1.93 -37.52
C VAL A 237 3.10 3.10 -37.42
N ILE A 238 3.15 3.85 -36.33
CA ILE A 238 2.42 5.11 -36.17
C ILE A 238 3.30 6.22 -36.71
N VAL A 239 2.71 7.11 -37.54
CA VAL A 239 3.44 8.23 -38.14
C VAL A 239 2.75 9.54 -37.79
N CYS A 240 3.53 10.55 -37.38
CA CYS A 240 3.11 11.94 -37.24
C CYS A 240 3.91 12.80 -38.24
N ALA A 241 3.29 13.87 -38.73
CA ALA A 241 3.95 14.83 -39.60
C ALA A 241 3.71 16.27 -39.15
N TRP A 242 4.64 17.14 -39.52
CA TRP A 242 4.60 18.57 -39.25
C TRP A 242 4.94 19.36 -40.51
N ASP A 243 4.46 20.58 -40.55
CA ASP A 243 4.86 21.55 -41.58
C ASP A 243 6.25 22.12 -41.29
N GLU A 244 6.70 23.04 -42.15
CA GLU A 244 8.01 23.72 -42.04
C GLU A 244 8.16 24.48 -40.70
N GLY A 245 7.06 24.97 -40.14
CA GLY A 245 7.03 25.68 -38.86
C GLY A 245 6.92 24.76 -37.63
N GLY A 246 6.89 23.44 -37.82
CA GLY A 246 6.75 22.46 -36.71
C GLY A 246 5.30 22.37 -36.18
N LEU A 247 4.30 22.86 -36.91
CA LEU A 247 2.89 22.67 -36.55
C LEU A 247 2.40 21.30 -37.04
N PRO A 248 1.63 20.58 -36.20
CA PRO A 248 1.15 19.24 -36.58
C PRO A 248 0.18 19.32 -37.78
N VAL A 249 0.37 18.43 -38.72
CA VAL A 249 -0.50 18.30 -39.90
C VAL A 249 -1.08 16.91 -40.00
N THR A 250 -2.22 16.80 -40.73
CA THR A 250 -2.82 15.50 -41.04
C THR A 250 -1.93 14.71 -41.98
N VAL A 251 -1.62 13.47 -41.62
CA VAL A 251 -0.97 12.51 -42.51
C VAL A 251 -2.04 11.93 -43.44
N GLY A 252 -1.92 12.25 -44.71
CA GLY A 252 -2.83 11.75 -45.74
C GLY A 252 -2.14 10.73 -46.64
N VAL A 253 -2.51 9.46 -46.53
CA VAL A 253 -2.01 8.37 -47.38
C VAL A 253 -3.10 7.95 -48.33
N GLN A 254 -2.73 7.69 -49.61
CA GLN A 254 -3.69 7.24 -50.64
C GLN A 254 -4.32 5.91 -50.17
N PHE A 255 -5.62 5.78 -50.42
CA PHE A 255 -6.40 4.56 -50.12
C PHE A 255 -6.41 4.12 -48.65
N SER A 256 -5.92 4.97 -47.74
CA SER A 256 -5.83 4.69 -46.31
C SER A 256 -6.47 5.79 -45.48
N ALA A 257 -6.38 5.65 -44.14
CA ALA A 257 -6.90 6.61 -43.20
C ALA A 257 -6.18 7.98 -43.27
N ARG A 258 -6.96 9.05 -43.11
CA ARG A 258 -6.45 10.41 -42.93
C ARG A 258 -6.57 10.78 -41.46
N ALA A 259 -5.46 10.91 -40.76
CA ALA A 259 -5.41 11.18 -39.33
C ALA A 259 -4.15 11.94 -38.94
N SER A 260 -4.16 12.58 -37.76
CA SER A 260 -2.98 13.23 -37.21
C SER A 260 -1.85 12.24 -36.84
N ALA A 261 -2.21 10.97 -36.61
CA ALA A 261 -1.27 9.89 -36.30
C ALA A 261 -1.86 8.55 -36.79
N PRO A 262 -1.90 8.28 -38.10
CA PRO A 262 -2.34 7.00 -38.60
C PRO A 262 -1.38 5.89 -38.24
N THR A 263 -1.90 4.68 -38.09
CA THR A 263 -1.12 3.45 -38.08
C THR A 263 -1.01 2.93 -39.50
N LEU A 264 0.22 2.73 -39.95
CA LEU A 264 0.57 2.23 -41.28
C LEU A 264 1.15 0.83 -41.11
N SER A 265 0.60 -0.16 -41.85
CA SER A 265 1.02 -1.56 -41.71
C SER A 265 2.04 -1.93 -42.77
N MET A 266 3.06 -2.68 -42.35
CA MET A 266 4.04 -3.36 -43.17
C MET A 266 3.72 -4.86 -43.13
N GLU A 267 3.38 -5.46 -44.26
CA GLU A 267 2.97 -6.85 -44.32
C GLU A 267 4.02 -7.70 -45.06
N ASP A 268 4.18 -8.96 -44.64
CA ASP A 268 5.06 -9.97 -45.23
C ASP A 268 6.55 -9.52 -45.39
N ILE A 269 7.02 -8.64 -44.52
CA ILE A 269 8.38 -8.03 -44.61
C ILE A 269 9.50 -9.01 -44.25
N ASN A 270 9.25 -10.00 -43.40
CA ASN A 270 10.16 -11.09 -43.03
C ASN A 270 11.56 -10.66 -42.55
N ILE A 271 11.64 -9.68 -41.66
CA ILE A 271 12.89 -9.13 -41.13
C ILE A 271 13.52 -10.09 -40.13
N GLY A 272 14.74 -10.55 -40.41
CA GLY A 272 15.49 -11.42 -39.50
C GLY A 272 15.94 -10.75 -38.20
N PRO A 273 16.45 -11.56 -37.22
CA PRO A 273 17.05 -11.01 -36.01
C PRO A 273 18.25 -10.09 -36.30
N ASN A 274 18.26 -8.90 -35.68
CA ASN A 274 19.28 -7.83 -35.86
C ASN A 274 19.43 -7.34 -37.31
N GLU A 275 18.41 -7.53 -38.12
CA GLU A 275 18.37 -7.04 -39.50
C GLU A 275 17.67 -5.68 -39.56
N THR A 276 18.21 -4.79 -40.39
CA THR A 276 17.62 -3.49 -40.75
C THR A 276 16.89 -3.63 -42.08
N TYR A 277 15.68 -3.06 -42.14
CA TYR A 277 14.82 -3.09 -43.32
C TYR A 277 14.52 -1.67 -43.75
N ASN A 278 14.86 -1.35 -45.00
CA ASN A 278 14.55 -0.08 -45.63
C ASN A 278 13.38 -0.25 -46.58
N CYS A 279 12.25 0.41 -46.29
CA CYS A 279 11.02 0.30 -47.12
C CYS A 279 11.26 0.73 -48.55
N SER A 280 12.04 1.77 -48.84
CA SER A 280 12.34 2.25 -50.16
C SER A 280 13.02 1.19 -51.03
N GLU A 281 13.96 0.42 -50.48
CA GLU A 281 14.66 -0.64 -51.20
C GLU A 281 13.78 -1.81 -51.59
N HIS A 282 12.68 -2.02 -50.82
CA HIS A 282 11.71 -3.08 -51.02
C HIS A 282 10.41 -2.63 -51.63
N GLN A 283 10.26 -1.35 -51.99
CA GLN A 283 9.06 -0.76 -52.60
C GLN A 283 7.78 -0.94 -51.72
N VAL A 284 7.95 -0.79 -50.41
CA VAL A 284 6.90 -0.98 -49.37
C VAL A 284 6.40 0.36 -48.82
N GLY A 285 6.77 1.48 -49.39
CA GLY A 285 6.38 2.81 -48.95
C GLY A 285 4.88 3.09 -49.04
N TRP A 286 4.42 4.08 -48.30
CA TRP A 286 3.03 4.49 -48.27
C TRP A 286 2.82 5.74 -49.16
N PRO A 287 2.09 5.64 -50.28
CA PRO A 287 1.91 6.76 -51.20
C PRO A 287 1.07 7.87 -50.55
N ILE A 288 1.58 9.09 -50.63
CA ILE A 288 0.97 10.29 -50.05
C ILE A 288 -0.15 10.77 -50.98
N ASP A 289 -1.33 11.13 -50.42
CA ASP A 289 -2.37 11.84 -51.17
C ASP A 289 -1.83 13.24 -51.58
N SER A 290 -1.91 13.56 -52.86
CA SER A 290 -1.38 14.80 -53.45
C SER A 290 -1.86 16.10 -52.78
N ASN A 291 -3.01 16.06 -52.06
CA ASN A 291 -3.51 17.21 -51.34
C ASN A 291 -2.75 17.48 -50.03
N TYR A 292 -1.90 16.56 -49.61
CA TYR A 292 -1.16 16.65 -48.33
C TYR A 292 0.36 16.73 -48.50
N THR A 293 0.89 16.37 -49.67
CA THR A 293 2.33 16.19 -49.88
C THR A 293 3.16 17.43 -49.58
N ASP A 294 2.71 18.64 -49.94
CA ASP A 294 3.41 19.89 -49.74
C ASP A 294 3.40 20.36 -48.24
N ARG A 295 2.47 19.86 -47.47
CA ARG A 295 2.31 20.26 -46.06
C ARG A 295 3.08 19.39 -45.13
N MET A 296 3.42 18.18 -45.48
CA MET A 296 4.16 17.24 -44.65
C MET A 296 5.65 17.37 -44.94
N VAL A 297 6.40 18.06 -44.05
CA VAL A 297 7.81 18.39 -44.22
C VAL A 297 8.67 17.59 -43.23
N GLN A 298 8.24 17.48 -41.99
CA GLN A 298 8.96 16.80 -40.94
C GLN A 298 8.14 15.59 -40.47
N PHE A 299 8.83 14.51 -40.11
CA PHE A 299 8.19 13.26 -39.73
C PHE A 299 8.82 12.68 -38.48
N LYS A 300 7.99 12.01 -37.67
CA LYS A 300 8.42 11.06 -36.66
C LYS A 300 7.54 9.82 -36.71
N ALA A 301 8.11 8.68 -36.38
CA ALA A 301 7.39 7.43 -36.39
C ALA A 301 7.77 6.56 -35.16
N CYS A 302 6.88 5.64 -34.83
CA CYS A 302 7.06 4.71 -33.73
C CYS A 302 6.43 3.36 -34.10
N VAL A 303 7.16 2.27 -33.99
CA VAL A 303 6.59 0.93 -34.10
C VAL A 303 5.60 0.72 -32.94
N SER A 304 4.35 0.42 -33.25
CA SER A 304 3.31 0.14 -32.26
C SER A 304 3.16 -1.33 -31.93
N SER A 305 3.30 -2.20 -32.93
CA SER A 305 3.23 -3.65 -32.76
C SER A 305 3.99 -4.39 -33.84
N VAL A 306 4.36 -5.64 -33.55
CA VAL A 306 4.88 -6.58 -34.54
C VAL A 306 4.21 -7.93 -34.39
N THR A 307 4.06 -8.65 -35.52
CA THR A 307 3.69 -10.05 -35.58
C THR A 307 4.87 -10.85 -36.10
N TYR A 308 5.29 -11.83 -35.32
CA TYR A 308 6.40 -12.70 -35.69
C TYR A 308 5.96 -13.86 -36.58
N SER A 309 6.89 -14.50 -37.27
CA SER A 309 6.63 -15.63 -38.17
C SER A 309 6.02 -16.85 -37.44
N ASP A 310 6.23 -16.99 -36.11
CA ASP A 310 5.61 -18.02 -35.28
C ASP A 310 4.18 -17.67 -34.83
N GLY A 311 3.61 -16.58 -35.29
CA GLY A 311 2.26 -16.10 -34.96
C GLY A 311 2.16 -15.37 -33.62
N THR A 312 3.22 -15.28 -32.84
CA THR A 312 3.23 -14.46 -31.62
C THR A 312 3.32 -12.97 -31.97
N THR A 313 2.82 -12.11 -31.04
CA THR A 313 2.83 -10.68 -31.23
C THR A 313 3.60 -9.99 -30.11
N TRP A 314 4.12 -8.80 -30.39
CA TRP A 314 4.64 -7.87 -29.40
C TRP A 314 4.02 -6.50 -29.63
N THR A 315 3.56 -5.88 -28.57
CA THR A 315 3.05 -4.49 -28.58
C THR A 315 4.07 -3.62 -27.87
N ASN A 316 4.38 -2.48 -28.47
CA ASN A 316 5.31 -1.52 -27.87
C ASN A 316 4.65 -0.85 -26.65
N PRO A 317 5.19 -1.04 -25.45
CA PRO A 317 4.61 -0.46 -24.22
C PRO A 317 4.66 1.08 -24.21
N TYR A 318 5.52 1.68 -25.04
CA TYR A 318 5.70 3.13 -25.11
C TYR A 318 4.91 3.79 -26.26
N ALA A 319 4.21 3.05 -27.12
CA ALA A 319 3.44 3.61 -28.24
C ALA A 319 2.40 4.63 -27.78
N LYS A 320 1.70 4.36 -26.68
CA LYS A 320 0.75 5.30 -26.09
C LYS A 320 1.40 6.57 -25.55
N ALA A 321 2.57 6.43 -24.92
CA ALA A 321 3.35 7.55 -24.44
C ALA A 321 3.85 8.42 -25.58
N TRP A 322 4.29 7.78 -26.67
CA TRP A 322 4.71 8.44 -27.89
C TRP A 322 3.56 9.28 -28.48
N LEU A 323 2.36 8.71 -28.61
CA LEU A 323 1.18 9.45 -29.05
C LEU A 323 0.86 10.65 -28.14
N ASN A 324 0.98 10.52 -26.83
CA ASN A 324 0.72 11.62 -25.91
C ASN A 324 1.68 12.81 -26.10
N LEU A 325 2.92 12.55 -26.53
CA LEU A 325 3.96 13.56 -26.68
C LEU A 325 4.05 14.16 -28.08
N TYR A 326 3.58 13.44 -29.11
CA TYR A 326 3.75 13.86 -30.50
C TYR A 326 2.44 14.15 -31.24
N LYS A 327 1.37 13.36 -30.99
CA LYS A 327 0.10 13.55 -31.69
C LYS A 327 -0.52 14.91 -31.32
N ASP A 328 -0.84 15.71 -32.35
CA ASP A 328 -1.44 17.05 -32.23
C ASP A 328 -0.61 18.02 -31.36
N LYS A 329 0.71 17.83 -31.31
CA LYS A 329 1.67 18.67 -30.60
C LYS A 329 2.67 19.29 -31.55
N ASN A 330 3.13 20.49 -31.24
CA ASN A 330 4.22 21.11 -31.97
C ASN A 330 5.52 20.31 -31.77
N LEU A 331 6.32 20.24 -32.84
CA LEU A 331 7.60 19.51 -32.83
C LEU A 331 8.66 20.20 -31.96
#